data_2633f5b7195ffd1623b308075dd1975b
#
_entry.id   2633f5b7195ffd1623b308075dd1975b
#
_cell.length_a   1.000
_cell.length_b   1.000
_cell.length_c   1.000
_cell.angle_alpha   90.00
_cell.angle_beta   90.00
_cell.angle_gamma   90.00
#
_symmetry.space_group_name_H-M   'P 1'
#
loop_
_entity.id
_entity.type
_entity.pdbx_description
1 polymer ?
#
loop_
_entity_poly.entity_id
_entity_poly.type
_entity_poly.pdbx_seq_one_letter_code
_entity_poly.pdbx_strand_id
1 'polypeptide(L)'
;MTNEETVYKALELLEANPELSQRQLSSALGVSLGKGHYVLKSLIDVGWVKLNNFRDSKNKLGYAYVLTPVGIVEKAAITVRFLARKQREYSELQAEIEALRAEVAAIEEAPHFPRGHHE
;
A
#
# COMPACT_ATOMS: atom_id res chain seq x y z
N MET A 1 -9.27 -12.57 3.25
CA MET A 1 -7.92 -12.79 2.75
C MET A 1 -7.18 -11.47 2.63
N THR A 2 -5.92 -11.45 3.00
CA THR A 2 -5.12 -10.23 2.95
C THR A 2 -4.59 -10.02 1.54
N ASN A 3 -4.80 -8.83 0.98
CA ASN A 3 -4.30 -8.56 -0.35
C ASN A 3 -2.82 -8.16 -0.33
N GLU A 4 -2.19 -8.20 -1.48
CA GLU A 4 -0.76 -7.95 -1.60
C GLU A 4 -0.37 -6.54 -1.19
N GLU A 5 -1.24 -5.58 -1.44
CA GLU A 5 -0.96 -4.19 -1.05
C GLU A 5 -0.86 -4.04 0.46
N THR A 6 -1.76 -4.67 1.19
CA THR A 6 -1.73 -4.64 2.66
C THR A 6 -0.49 -5.32 3.20
N VAL A 7 -0.11 -6.47 2.59
CA VAL A 7 1.09 -7.20 2.98
C VAL A 7 2.33 -6.34 2.76
N TYR A 8 2.43 -5.73 1.58
CA TYR A 8 3.57 -4.87 1.27
C TYR A 8 3.67 -3.72 2.27
N LYS A 9 2.55 -3.08 2.56
CA LYS A 9 2.54 -1.94 3.47
C LYS A 9 2.94 -2.35 4.88
N ALA A 10 2.47 -3.51 5.33
CA ALA A 10 2.83 -4.02 6.65
C ALA A 10 4.33 -4.29 6.74
N LEU A 11 4.89 -4.94 5.71
CA LEU A 11 6.32 -5.22 5.69
C LEU A 11 7.14 -3.94 5.67
N GLU A 12 6.69 -2.95 4.91
CA GLU A 12 7.38 -1.66 4.84
C GLU A 12 7.36 -0.94 6.18
N LEU A 13 6.21 -0.92 6.83
CA LEU A 13 6.08 -0.27 8.13
C LEU A 13 6.96 -0.94 9.18
N LEU A 14 7.00 -2.26 9.19
CA LEU A 14 7.82 -3.01 10.16
C LEU A 14 9.30 -2.87 9.89
N GLU A 15 9.67 -2.76 8.60
CA GLU A 15 11.08 -2.55 8.25
C GLU A 15 11.54 -1.18 8.72
N ALA A 16 10.68 -0.16 8.58
CA ALA A 16 11.00 1.18 9.02
C ALA A 16 11.00 1.29 10.55
N ASN A 17 10.10 0.58 11.23
CA ASN A 17 9.99 0.64 12.69
C ASN A 17 9.54 -0.71 13.24
N PRO A 18 10.50 -1.58 13.59
CA PRO A 18 10.15 -2.91 14.13
C PRO A 18 9.45 -2.86 15.48
N GLU A 19 9.49 -1.72 16.17
CA GLU A 19 8.93 -1.61 17.52
C GLU A 19 7.48 -1.16 17.52
N LEU A 20 6.84 -1.06 16.36
CA LEU A 20 5.42 -0.75 16.29
C LEU A 20 4.63 -1.81 17.07
N SER A 21 3.70 -1.35 17.90
CA SER A 21 2.73 -2.26 18.53
C SER A 21 1.72 -2.70 17.47
N GLN A 22 0.98 -3.76 17.79
CA GLN A 22 -0.09 -4.22 16.89
C GLN A 22 -1.12 -3.13 16.65
N ARG A 23 -1.43 -2.35 17.69
CA ARG A 23 -2.38 -1.25 17.57
C ARG A 23 -1.85 -0.16 16.63
N GLN A 24 -0.57 0.20 16.80
CA GLN A 24 0.05 1.21 15.94
C GLN A 24 0.14 0.73 14.50
N LEU A 25 0.48 -0.53 14.29
CA LEU A 25 0.54 -1.11 12.96
C LEU A 25 -0.83 -1.09 12.30
N SER A 26 -1.85 -1.52 13.03
CA SER A 26 -3.22 -1.54 12.52
C SER A 26 -3.67 -0.14 12.12
N SER A 27 -3.38 0.85 12.98
CA SER A 27 -3.72 2.25 12.71
C SER A 27 -3.02 2.74 11.45
N ALA A 28 -1.73 2.45 11.32
CA ALA A 28 -0.95 2.88 10.15
C ALA A 28 -1.41 2.19 8.88
N LEU A 29 -1.89 0.95 8.99
CA LEU A 29 -2.47 0.23 7.85
C LEU A 29 -3.87 0.70 7.51
N GLY A 30 -4.52 1.43 8.42
CA GLY A 30 -5.88 1.86 8.22
C GLY A 30 -6.89 0.73 8.36
N VAL A 31 -6.60 -0.24 9.22
CA VAL A 31 -7.48 -1.41 9.41
C VAL A 31 -7.82 -1.54 10.89
N SER A 32 -8.80 -2.39 11.18
CA SER A 32 -9.17 -2.69 12.57
C SER A 32 -8.03 -3.42 13.27
N LEU A 33 -8.06 -3.40 14.60
CA LEU A 33 -7.06 -4.11 15.38
C LEU A 33 -7.10 -5.62 15.08
N GLY A 34 -8.29 -6.18 14.92
CA GLY A 34 -8.41 -7.60 14.58
C GLY A 34 -7.81 -7.92 13.22
N LYS A 35 -8.03 -7.06 12.22
CA LYS A 35 -7.43 -7.25 10.90
C LYS A 35 -5.92 -7.11 10.97
N GLY A 36 -5.42 -6.12 11.72
CA GLY A 36 -3.99 -5.93 11.90
C GLY A 36 -3.34 -7.13 12.56
N HIS A 37 -4.01 -7.67 13.58
CA HIS A 37 -3.51 -8.88 14.24
C HIS A 37 -3.46 -10.05 13.26
N TYR A 38 -4.51 -10.21 12.46
CA TYR A 38 -4.57 -11.28 11.47
C TYR A 38 -3.44 -11.17 10.46
N VAL A 39 -3.19 -9.96 9.95
CA VAL A 39 -2.12 -9.73 8.99
C VAL A 39 -0.77 -10.09 9.61
N LEU A 40 -0.51 -9.58 10.81
CA LEU A 40 0.75 -9.83 11.48
C LEU A 40 0.97 -11.31 11.76
N LYS A 41 -0.06 -11.98 12.27
CA LYS A 41 0.02 -13.42 12.55
C LYS A 41 0.28 -14.19 11.27
N SER A 42 -0.36 -13.82 10.18
CA SER A 42 -0.15 -14.48 8.88
C SER A 42 1.30 -14.36 8.44
N LEU A 43 1.89 -13.17 8.60
CA LEU A 43 3.29 -12.94 8.22
C LEU A 43 4.25 -13.75 9.08
N ILE A 44 3.94 -13.89 10.35
CA ILE A 44 4.73 -14.72 11.26
C ILE A 44 4.60 -16.19 10.87
N ASP A 45 3.37 -16.64 10.59
CA ASP A 45 3.11 -18.03 10.28
C ASP A 45 3.82 -18.48 9.00
N VAL A 46 3.95 -17.61 8.01
CA VAL A 46 4.66 -17.96 6.78
C VAL A 46 6.16 -17.70 6.87
N GLY A 47 6.64 -17.18 8.00
CA GLY A 47 8.07 -17.00 8.21
C GLY A 47 8.66 -15.75 7.58
N TRP A 48 7.85 -14.75 7.25
CA TRP A 48 8.35 -13.50 6.69
C TRP A 48 8.68 -12.48 7.76
N VAL A 49 8.07 -12.63 8.94
CA VAL A 49 8.28 -11.76 10.09
C VAL A 49 8.50 -12.66 11.30
N LYS A 50 9.32 -12.23 12.22
CA LYS A 50 9.46 -12.93 13.49
C LYS A 50 9.37 -11.94 14.63
N LEU A 51 8.93 -12.44 15.79
CA LEU A 51 8.84 -11.65 16.99
C LEU A 51 10.13 -11.80 17.77
N ASN A 52 10.78 -10.68 18.05
CA ASN A 52 11.95 -10.64 18.90
C ASN A 52 11.57 -9.97 20.21
N ASN A 53 12.09 -10.53 21.30
CA ASN A 53 11.97 -9.91 22.61
C ASN A 53 13.30 -9.24 22.93
N PHE A 54 13.23 -8.07 23.58
CA PHE A 54 14.44 -7.34 23.96
C PHE A 54 14.16 -6.58 25.23
N ARG A 55 15.26 -6.14 25.89
CA ARG A 55 15.14 -5.25 27.04
C ARG A 55 15.68 -3.89 26.66
N ASP A 56 14.92 -2.86 27.01
CA ASP A 56 15.38 -1.50 26.75
C ASP A 56 16.31 -1.03 27.84
N SER A 57 16.78 0.21 27.74
CA SER A 57 17.73 0.77 28.68
C SER A 57 17.15 0.90 30.10
N LYS A 58 15.82 0.84 30.23
CA LYS A 58 15.15 0.86 31.54
C LYS A 58 14.82 -0.54 32.00
N ASN A 59 15.39 -1.54 31.39
CA ASN A 59 15.22 -2.95 31.77
C ASN A 59 13.78 -3.42 31.60
N LYS A 60 13.06 -2.84 30.66
CA LYS A 60 11.72 -3.28 30.31
C LYS A 60 11.77 -4.25 29.16
N LEU A 61 10.94 -5.28 29.22
CA LEU A 61 10.81 -6.21 28.12
C LEU A 61 10.01 -5.55 26.99
N GLY A 62 10.62 -5.49 25.82
CA GLY A 62 9.97 -4.96 24.64
C GLY A 62 9.82 -6.03 23.59
N TYR A 63 9.07 -5.70 22.55
CA TYR A 63 8.82 -6.60 21.43
C TYR A 63 9.15 -5.87 20.14
N ALA A 64 9.72 -6.60 19.21
CA ALA A 64 10.00 -6.08 17.88
C ALA A 64 9.57 -7.14 16.87
N TYR A 65 8.86 -6.69 15.83
CA TYR A 65 8.46 -7.56 14.73
C TYR A 65 9.39 -7.25 13.57
N VAL A 66 10.32 -8.16 13.31
CA VAL A 66 11.37 -7.92 12.32
C VAL A 66 11.20 -8.84 11.12
N LEU A 67 11.56 -8.33 9.95
CA LEU A 67 11.54 -9.14 8.75
C LEU A 67 12.66 -10.18 8.83
N THR A 68 12.30 -11.41 8.45
CA THR A 68 13.28 -12.46 8.30
C THR A 68 14.00 -12.28 6.95
N PRO A 69 15.11 -13.00 6.71
CA PRO A 69 15.73 -12.96 5.39
C PRO A 69 14.74 -13.33 4.27
N VAL A 70 13.87 -14.32 4.51
CA VAL A 70 12.82 -14.67 3.55
C VAL A 70 11.86 -13.51 3.36
N GLY A 71 11.48 -12.84 4.45
CA GLY A 71 10.58 -11.69 4.37
C GLY A 71 11.18 -10.56 3.55
N ILE A 72 12.48 -10.32 3.67
CA ILE A 72 13.16 -9.28 2.90
C ILE A 72 13.11 -9.62 1.41
N VAL A 73 13.38 -10.88 1.06
CA VAL A 73 13.34 -11.32 -0.33
C VAL A 73 11.92 -11.21 -0.89
N GLU A 74 10.93 -11.64 -0.11
CA GLU A 74 9.54 -11.59 -0.56
C GLU A 74 9.05 -10.16 -0.70
N LYS A 75 9.46 -9.27 0.21
CA LYS A 75 9.10 -7.85 0.08
C LYS A 75 9.67 -7.29 -1.21
N ALA A 76 10.92 -7.63 -1.54
CA ALA A 76 11.53 -7.16 -2.77
C ALA A 76 10.75 -7.65 -4.00
N ALA A 77 10.34 -8.92 -3.99
CA ALA A 77 9.55 -9.47 -5.10
C ALA A 77 8.21 -8.76 -5.24
N ILE A 78 7.55 -8.50 -4.13
CA ILE A 78 6.27 -7.77 -4.14
C ILE A 78 6.48 -6.35 -4.65
N THR A 79 7.57 -5.71 -4.26
CA THR A 79 7.88 -4.35 -4.69
C THR A 79 8.00 -4.28 -6.21
N VAL A 80 8.66 -5.25 -6.82
CA VAL A 80 8.82 -5.30 -8.28
C VAL A 80 7.44 -5.42 -8.96
N ARG A 81 6.60 -6.34 -8.45
CA ARG A 81 5.26 -6.52 -9.01
C ARG A 81 4.40 -5.28 -8.81
N PHE A 82 4.56 -4.63 -7.65
CA PHE A 82 3.80 -3.43 -7.32
C PHE A 82 4.14 -2.30 -8.28
N LEU A 83 5.44 -2.10 -8.53
CA LEU A 83 5.88 -1.07 -9.47
C LEU A 83 5.31 -1.33 -10.86
N ALA A 84 5.40 -2.57 -11.34
CA ALA A 84 4.87 -2.91 -12.65
C ALA A 84 3.37 -2.60 -12.75
N ARG A 85 2.62 -2.92 -11.70
CA ARG A 85 1.19 -2.64 -11.68
C ARG A 85 0.91 -1.13 -11.68
N LYS A 86 1.66 -0.37 -10.89
CA LYS A 86 1.48 1.08 -10.84
C LYS A 86 1.84 1.74 -12.14
N GLN A 87 2.87 1.26 -12.81
CA GLN A 87 3.24 1.79 -14.13
C GLN A 87 2.16 1.52 -15.15
N ARG A 88 1.51 0.35 -15.08
CA ARG A 88 0.40 0.01 -15.97
C ARG A 88 -0.80 0.92 -15.70
N GLU A 89 -1.12 1.13 -14.42
CA GLU A 89 -2.20 2.05 -14.03
C GLU A 89 -1.93 3.46 -14.50
N TYR A 90 -0.67 3.89 -14.40
CA TYR A 90 -0.27 5.22 -14.84
C TYR A 90 -0.49 5.36 -16.36
N SER A 91 -0.07 4.36 -17.14
CA SER A 91 -0.25 4.39 -18.58
C SER A 91 -1.73 4.42 -18.96
N GLU A 92 -2.55 3.65 -18.26
CA GLU A 92 -3.99 3.63 -18.50
C GLU A 92 -4.61 4.99 -18.18
N LEU A 93 -4.18 5.59 -17.09
CA LEU A 93 -4.67 6.91 -16.70
C LEU A 93 -4.25 7.97 -17.71
N GLN A 94 -3.01 7.89 -18.20
CA GLN A 94 -2.55 8.81 -19.25
C GLN A 94 -3.42 8.70 -20.49
N ALA A 95 -3.75 7.47 -20.91
CA ALA A 95 -4.60 7.25 -22.08
C ALA A 95 -5.99 7.84 -21.86
N GLU A 96 -6.54 7.69 -20.65
CA GLU A 96 -7.84 8.25 -20.32
C GLU A 96 -7.82 9.78 -20.38
N ILE A 97 -6.75 10.37 -19.83
CA ILE A 97 -6.61 11.82 -19.85
C ILE A 97 -6.52 12.34 -21.27
N GLU A 98 -5.72 11.66 -22.11
CA GLU A 98 -5.59 12.08 -23.51
C GLU A 98 -6.92 11.98 -24.24
N ALA A 99 -7.67 10.93 -23.99
CA ALA A 99 -8.99 10.78 -24.61
C ALA A 99 -9.93 11.91 -24.18
N LEU A 100 -9.89 12.26 -22.90
CA LEU A 100 -10.72 13.35 -22.39
C LEU A 100 -10.28 14.69 -22.93
N ARG A 101 -8.96 14.90 -23.07
CA ARG A 101 -8.48 16.13 -23.68
C ARG A 101 -8.95 16.30 -25.12
N ALA A 102 -8.93 15.19 -25.87
CA ALA A 102 -9.41 15.22 -27.24
C ALA A 102 -10.90 15.54 -27.28
N GLU A 103 -11.66 14.98 -26.35
CA GLU A 103 -13.09 15.24 -26.26
C GLU A 103 -13.37 16.71 -25.94
N VAL A 104 -12.64 17.25 -24.97
CA VAL A 104 -12.78 18.65 -24.60
C VAL A 104 -12.41 19.56 -25.77
N ALA A 105 -11.33 19.25 -26.49
CA ALA A 105 -10.93 20.03 -27.65
C ALA A 105 -12.02 20.01 -28.72
N ALA A 106 -12.63 18.84 -28.95
CA ALA A 106 -13.70 18.71 -29.92
C ALA A 106 -14.91 19.57 -29.52
N ILE A 107 -15.23 19.59 -28.23
CA ILE A 107 -16.34 20.41 -27.72
C ILE A 107 -16.04 21.89 -27.93
N GLU A 108 -14.81 22.31 -27.64
CA GLU A 108 -14.43 23.71 -27.75
C GLU A 108 -14.35 24.20 -29.17
N GLU A 109 -14.03 23.28 -30.12
CA GLU A 109 -13.89 23.62 -31.52
C GLU A 109 -15.18 23.36 -32.32
N ALA A 110 -16.17 22.75 -31.71
CA ALA A 110 -17.41 22.44 -32.40
C ALA A 110 -18.14 23.72 -32.79
N PRO A 111 -18.93 23.68 -33.86
CA PRO A 111 -19.75 24.84 -34.20
C PRO A 111 -20.54 25.24 -32.95
N HIS A 112 -20.54 26.54 -32.71
CA HIS A 112 -21.13 27.02 -31.48
C HIS A 112 -22.64 27.02 -31.60
N PHE A 113 -23.28 26.25 -30.77
CA PHE A 113 -24.73 26.30 -30.65
C PHE A 113 -25.07 27.17 -29.48
N PRO A 114 -26.09 28.00 -29.61
CA PRO A 114 -26.50 28.81 -28.46
C PRO A 114 -26.91 27.88 -27.34
N ARG A 115 -26.14 27.89 -26.32
CA ARG A 115 -26.46 27.02 -25.25
C ARG A 115 -27.57 27.58 -24.44
N GLY A 116 -28.51 26.79 -24.22
CA GLY A 116 -29.60 27.23 -23.44
C GLY A 116 -30.38 28.33 -24.10
N HIS A 117 -30.06 28.62 -25.27
CA HIS A 117 -30.81 29.53 -25.92
C HIS A 117 -30.95 29.15 -27.26
N HIS A 118 -31.28 29.16 -27.48
CA HIS A 118 -31.17 28.90 -28.57
C HIS A 118 -31.92 29.41 -29.19
N GLU A 119 -31.61 29.80 -29.19
CA GLU A 119 -32.20 30.52 -29.82
C GLU A 119 -33.05 30.34 -30.18
#